data_d567a5116a8776a70ec9a3bd4fe685c2
#
_entry.id   d567a5116a8776a70ec9a3bd4fe685c2
#
_cell.length_a   1.000
_cell.length_b   1.000
_cell.length_c   1.000
_cell.angle_alpha   90.00
_cell.angle_beta   90.00
_cell.angle_gamma   90.00
#
_symmetry.space_group_name_H-M   'P 1'
#
loop_
_entity.id
_entity.type
_entity.pdbx_description
1 polymer ?
#
loop_
_entity_poly.entity_id
_entity_poly.type
_entity_poly.pdbx_seq_one_letter_code
_entity_poly.pdbx_strand_id
1 'polypeptide(L)'
;MAPEIAKLGHVALVSTDLEKSLVFFKEIIGLEETTEIDGVHYLRAYSDFQHHTLSIEAGESAHVKHIGWRTKTAECVQGFKELLDEQGIDVQEYPKGTTPGIGDSIRFQLPSGHTFE
;
A
#
# COMPACT_ATOMS: atom_id res chain seq x y z
N MET A 1 -0.04 13.99 -21.62
CA MET A 1 0.69 12.71 -21.55
C MET A 1 -0.08 11.73 -20.66
N ALA A 2 -0.22 10.49 -21.10
CA ALA A 2 -0.93 9.49 -20.29
C ALA A 2 -0.19 9.22 -18.99
N PRO A 3 -0.92 9.03 -17.86
CA PRO A 3 -0.28 8.66 -16.61
C PRO A 3 0.36 7.27 -16.69
N GLU A 4 1.48 7.08 -16.01
CA GLU A 4 2.22 5.83 -16.05
C GLU A 4 2.58 5.32 -14.66
N ILE A 5 2.50 3.98 -14.50
CA ILE A 5 2.94 3.28 -13.31
C ILE A 5 4.42 2.93 -13.47
N ALA A 6 5.22 3.21 -12.45
CA ALA A 6 6.64 2.86 -12.44
C ALA A 6 6.88 1.45 -11.92
N LYS A 7 6.26 1.09 -10.78
CA LYS A 7 6.47 -0.23 -10.17
C LYS A 7 5.45 -0.52 -9.07
N LEU A 8 5.42 -1.78 -8.63
CA LEU A 8 4.72 -2.16 -7.42
C LEU A 8 5.39 -1.48 -6.22
N GLY A 9 4.64 -0.79 -5.41
CA GLY A 9 5.15 -0.05 -4.27
C GLY A 9 5.08 -0.82 -2.97
N HIS A 10 3.88 -1.17 -2.54
CA HIS A 10 3.69 -1.88 -1.28
C HIS A 10 2.41 -2.71 -1.29
N VAL A 11 2.32 -3.62 -0.32
CA VAL A 11 1.12 -4.43 -0.07
C VAL A 11 0.74 -4.25 1.39
N ALA A 12 -0.54 -4.01 1.66
CA ALA A 12 -1.07 -3.92 3.01
C ALA A 12 -1.89 -5.18 3.32
N LEU A 13 -1.49 -5.88 4.39
CA LEU A 13 -2.11 -7.14 4.79
C LEU A 13 -2.83 -7.01 6.13
N VAL A 14 -3.88 -7.81 6.29
CA VAL A 14 -4.54 -8.01 7.58
C VAL A 14 -4.35 -9.47 7.98
N SER A 15 -3.91 -9.71 9.22
CA SER A 15 -3.66 -11.05 9.74
C SER A 15 -4.57 -11.35 10.93
N THR A 16 -5.04 -12.59 11.01
CA THR A 16 -5.80 -13.08 12.18
C THR A 16 -4.89 -13.47 13.33
N ASP A 17 -3.59 -13.60 13.08
CA ASP A 17 -2.58 -13.89 14.11
C ASP A 17 -1.34 -13.03 13.84
N LEU A 18 -1.39 -11.81 14.33
CA LEU A 18 -0.36 -10.81 14.05
C LEU A 18 1.01 -11.24 14.55
N GLU A 19 1.11 -11.83 15.75
CA GLU A 19 2.39 -12.27 16.30
C GLU A 19 3.07 -13.32 15.43
N LYS A 20 2.32 -14.33 15.00
CA LYS A 20 2.84 -15.36 14.10
C LYS A 20 3.28 -14.77 12.77
N SER A 21 2.49 -13.85 12.22
CA SER A 21 2.83 -13.21 10.96
C SER A 21 4.10 -12.38 11.08
N LEU A 22 4.27 -11.64 12.18
CA LEU A 22 5.49 -10.84 12.40
C LEU A 22 6.72 -11.73 12.53
N VAL A 23 6.62 -12.84 13.26
CA VAL A 23 7.72 -13.80 13.36
C VAL A 23 8.06 -14.34 11.98
N PHE A 24 7.07 -14.70 11.19
CA PHE A 24 7.28 -15.21 9.83
C PHE A 24 8.04 -14.20 8.97
N PHE A 25 7.54 -12.97 8.89
CA PHE A 25 8.14 -11.97 8.01
C PHE A 25 9.49 -11.46 8.51
N LYS A 26 9.65 -11.29 9.81
CA LYS A 26 10.88 -10.71 10.37
C LYS A 26 11.98 -11.75 10.57
N GLU A 27 11.64 -12.92 11.10
CA GLU A 27 12.65 -13.94 11.46
C GLU A 27 12.87 -14.98 10.38
N ILE A 28 11.83 -15.37 9.65
CA ILE A 28 11.96 -16.40 8.60
C ILE A 28 12.29 -15.77 7.25
N ILE A 29 11.52 -14.77 6.83
CA ILE A 29 11.77 -14.07 5.56
C ILE A 29 12.91 -13.05 5.69
N GLY A 30 13.06 -12.44 6.87
CA GLY A 30 14.15 -11.50 7.13
C GLY A 30 13.86 -10.05 6.83
N LEU A 31 12.60 -9.66 6.81
CA LEU A 31 12.25 -8.24 6.64
C LEU A 31 12.58 -7.45 7.90
N GLU A 32 12.90 -6.17 7.70
CA GLU A 32 13.14 -5.24 8.80
C GLU A 32 11.88 -4.43 9.08
N GLU A 33 11.58 -4.23 10.36
CA GLU A 33 10.49 -3.33 10.74
C GLU A 33 11.00 -1.90 10.78
N THR A 34 10.37 -1.04 9.99
CA THR A 34 10.73 0.39 9.95
C THR A 34 10.09 1.12 11.10
N THR A 35 8.80 0.88 11.35
CA THR A 35 8.05 1.52 12.42
C THR A 35 6.74 0.78 12.68
N GLU A 36 6.14 1.09 13.83
CA GLU A 36 4.78 0.67 14.16
C GLU A 36 3.99 1.92 14.53
N ILE A 37 2.81 2.11 13.93
CA ILE A 37 1.94 3.25 14.19
C ILE A 37 0.50 2.74 14.29
N ASP A 38 -0.15 2.99 15.43
CA ASP A 38 -1.55 2.64 15.65
C ASP A 38 -1.86 1.15 15.36
N GLY A 39 -0.95 0.26 15.73
CA GLY A 39 -1.12 -1.17 15.55
C GLY A 39 -0.76 -1.69 14.15
N VAL A 40 -0.35 -0.82 13.24
CA VAL A 40 0.10 -1.21 11.91
C VAL A 40 1.63 -1.29 11.91
N HIS A 41 2.17 -2.43 11.52
CA HIS A 41 3.60 -2.68 11.44
C HIS A 41 4.06 -2.49 10.00
N TYR A 42 5.09 -1.65 9.82
CA TYR A 42 5.64 -1.32 8.50
C TYR A 42 6.99 -1.99 8.32
N LEU A 43 7.10 -2.83 7.30
CA LEU A 43 8.26 -3.68 7.05
C LEU A 43 8.86 -3.40 5.68
N ARG A 44 10.14 -3.69 5.53
CA ARG A 44 10.84 -3.58 4.25
C ARG A 44 12.01 -4.55 4.19
N ALA A 45 12.49 -4.81 2.97
CA ALA A 45 13.69 -5.62 2.79
C ALA A 45 14.94 -4.88 3.24
N TYR A 46 16.02 -5.61 3.57
CA TYR A 46 17.24 -5.08 4.16
C TYR A 46 17.85 -3.98 3.32
N SER A 47 17.95 -3.68 2.30
CA SER A 47 18.57 -2.54 1.59
C SER A 47 17.58 -1.71 0.79
N ASP A 48 16.31 -1.78 1.17
CA ASP A 48 15.28 -1.02 0.47
C ASP A 48 15.32 0.46 0.87
N PHE A 49 15.08 1.34 -0.09
CA PHE A 49 15.01 2.78 0.13
C PHE A 49 13.62 3.26 0.53
N GLN A 50 12.59 2.45 0.32
CA GLN A 50 11.22 2.82 0.66
C GLN A 50 11.04 2.82 2.19
N HIS A 51 10.09 3.63 2.69
CA HIS A 51 9.72 3.57 4.09
C HIS A 51 9.27 2.15 4.44
N HIS A 52 8.43 1.57 3.59
CA HIS A 52 7.99 0.18 3.71
C HIS A 52 7.55 -0.36 2.36
N THR A 53 7.56 -1.67 2.23
CA THR A 53 7.01 -2.37 1.07
C THR A 53 5.93 -3.36 1.48
N LEU A 54 5.78 -3.58 2.79
CA LEU A 54 4.74 -4.41 3.37
C LEU A 54 4.25 -3.74 4.64
N SER A 55 2.93 -3.66 4.81
CA SER A 55 2.35 -3.33 6.11
C SER A 55 1.45 -4.47 6.55
N ILE A 56 1.36 -4.69 7.87
CA ILE A 56 0.54 -5.74 8.43
C ILE A 56 -0.11 -5.29 9.72
N GLU A 57 -1.39 -5.60 9.88
CA GLU A 57 -2.16 -5.27 11.06
C GLU A 57 -3.07 -6.44 11.43
N ALA A 58 -3.55 -6.45 12.66
CA ALA A 58 -4.48 -7.47 13.13
C ALA A 58 -5.91 -7.19 12.63
N GLY A 59 -6.66 -8.25 12.38
CA GLY A 59 -8.07 -8.15 12.03
C GLY A 59 -8.78 -9.49 12.17
N GLU A 60 -10.09 -9.48 11.97
CA GLU A 60 -10.92 -10.67 12.15
C GLU A 60 -10.84 -11.66 10.98
N SER A 61 -10.40 -11.19 9.81
CA SER A 61 -10.21 -12.03 8.64
C SER A 61 -8.90 -11.71 7.95
N ALA A 62 -8.23 -12.74 7.45
CA ALA A 62 -6.99 -12.57 6.70
C ALA A 62 -7.30 -12.13 5.28
N HIS A 63 -6.74 -11.01 4.86
CA HIS A 63 -6.95 -10.49 3.51
C HIS A 63 -5.90 -9.46 3.13
N VAL A 64 -5.85 -9.13 1.84
CA VAL A 64 -5.06 -8.02 1.31
C VAL A 64 -5.93 -6.76 1.41
N LYS A 65 -5.51 -5.80 2.22
CA LYS A 65 -6.25 -4.55 2.42
C LYS A 65 -6.15 -3.67 1.18
N HIS A 66 -4.95 -3.49 0.66
CA HIS A 66 -4.74 -2.83 -0.63
C HIS A 66 -3.36 -3.18 -1.20
N ILE A 67 -3.23 -2.97 -2.51
CA ILE A 67 -1.97 -3.10 -3.22
C ILE A 67 -1.61 -1.71 -3.74
N GLY A 68 -0.46 -1.20 -3.34
CA GLY A 68 -0.02 0.14 -3.71
C GLY A 68 0.93 0.10 -4.89
N TRP A 69 0.67 0.94 -5.89
CA TRP A 69 1.50 1.11 -7.07
C TRP A 69 2.16 2.48 -7.03
N ARG A 70 3.40 2.53 -7.41
CA ARG A 70 4.12 3.79 -7.51
C ARG A 70 4.02 4.33 -8.93
N THR A 71 3.58 5.58 -9.06
CA THR A 71 3.54 6.25 -10.35
C THR A 71 4.92 6.81 -10.71
N LYS A 72 5.12 7.11 -11.99
CA LYS A 72 6.39 7.70 -12.46
C LYS A 72 6.64 9.08 -11.87
N THR A 73 5.60 9.89 -11.77
CA THR A 73 5.69 11.26 -11.22
C THR A 73 4.48 11.54 -10.33
N ALA A 74 4.58 12.58 -9.50
CA ALA A 74 3.47 13.00 -8.65
C ALA A 74 2.24 13.41 -9.48
N GLU A 75 2.44 14.01 -10.63
CA GLU A 75 1.36 14.43 -11.52
C GLU A 75 0.57 13.24 -12.08
N CYS A 76 1.19 12.07 -12.19
CA CYS A 76 0.52 10.87 -12.66
C CYS A 76 -0.61 10.43 -11.71
N VAL A 77 -0.51 10.71 -10.42
CA VAL A 77 -1.59 10.38 -9.46
C VAL A 77 -2.86 11.11 -9.86
N GLN A 78 -2.78 12.42 -10.12
CA GLN A 78 -3.91 13.22 -10.55
C GLN A 78 -4.40 12.76 -11.94
N GLY A 79 -3.48 12.42 -12.83
CA GLY A 79 -3.81 11.90 -14.15
C GLY A 79 -4.61 10.61 -14.09
N PHE A 80 -4.24 9.69 -13.21
CA PHE A 80 -5.00 8.46 -12.98
C PHE A 80 -6.37 8.74 -12.38
N LYS A 81 -6.45 9.70 -11.44
CA LYS A 81 -7.75 10.07 -10.87
C LYS A 81 -8.70 10.56 -11.96
N GLU A 82 -8.23 11.45 -12.82
CA GLU A 82 -9.05 11.98 -13.92
C GLU A 82 -9.49 10.85 -14.87
N LEU A 83 -8.58 9.95 -15.22
CA LEU A 83 -8.88 8.84 -16.11
C LEU A 83 -9.93 7.91 -15.50
N LEU A 84 -9.80 7.59 -14.21
CA LEU A 84 -10.74 6.72 -13.50
C LEU A 84 -12.11 7.37 -13.34
N ASP A 85 -12.13 8.68 -13.05
CA ASP A 85 -13.38 9.45 -12.97
C ASP A 85 -14.12 9.41 -14.31
N GLU A 86 -13.40 9.53 -15.42
CA GLU A 86 -13.98 9.46 -16.78
C GLU A 86 -14.60 8.09 -17.04
N GLN A 87 -14.07 7.03 -16.43
CA GLN A 87 -14.60 5.67 -16.57
C GLN A 87 -15.72 5.36 -15.59
N GLY A 88 -16.11 6.33 -14.76
CA GLY A 88 -17.17 6.14 -13.77
C GLY A 88 -16.74 5.33 -12.55
N ILE A 89 -15.46 5.20 -12.30
CA ILE A 89 -14.91 4.46 -11.15
C ILE A 89 -14.81 5.42 -9.97
N ASP A 90 -15.34 5.00 -8.83
CA ASP A 90 -15.29 5.78 -7.59
C ASP A 90 -13.86 5.80 -7.05
N VAL A 91 -13.32 7.00 -6.85
CA VAL A 91 -11.94 7.21 -6.42
C VAL A 91 -11.92 8.04 -5.13
N GLN A 92 -11.16 7.57 -4.14
CA GLN A 92 -10.92 8.29 -2.89
C GLN A 92 -9.53 8.89 -2.91
N GLU A 93 -9.39 10.13 -2.46
CA GLU A 93 -8.11 10.82 -2.40
C GLU A 93 -7.59 10.86 -0.96
N TYR A 94 -6.28 10.67 -0.80
CA TYR A 94 -5.60 10.72 0.48
C TYR A 94 -4.41 11.67 0.39
N PRO A 95 -4.32 12.68 1.27
CA PRO A 95 -3.19 13.62 1.25
C PRO A 95 -1.91 12.95 1.73
N LYS A 96 -0.78 13.56 1.36
CA LYS A 96 0.54 13.13 1.82
C LYS A 96 0.57 12.95 3.33
N GLY A 97 1.13 11.83 3.78
CA GLY A 97 1.28 11.53 5.19
C GLY A 97 0.10 10.81 5.82
N THR A 98 -0.99 10.56 5.07
CA THR A 98 -2.09 9.70 5.55
C THR A 98 -1.57 8.32 5.91
N THR A 99 -0.71 7.76 5.04
CA THR A 99 0.07 6.57 5.33
C THR A 99 1.54 7.00 5.47
N PRO A 100 2.26 6.55 6.52
CA PRO A 100 3.65 6.92 6.70
C PRO A 100 4.50 6.63 5.48
N GLY A 101 5.29 7.60 5.04
CA GLY A 101 6.18 7.44 3.90
C GLY A 101 5.52 7.48 2.53
N ILE A 102 4.21 7.68 2.47
CA ILE A 102 3.46 7.74 1.22
C ILE A 102 3.03 9.19 0.96
N GLY A 103 3.23 9.65 -0.28
CA GLY A 103 2.79 10.98 -0.72
C GLY A 103 1.29 11.02 -0.96
N ASP A 104 0.85 12.00 -1.74
CA ASP A 104 -0.55 12.06 -2.16
C ASP A 104 -0.91 10.78 -2.90
N SER A 105 -2.06 10.18 -2.58
CA SER A 105 -2.46 8.91 -3.18
C SER A 105 -3.96 8.89 -3.45
N ILE A 106 -4.37 7.92 -4.26
CA ILE A 106 -5.78 7.62 -4.53
C ILE A 106 -6.02 6.14 -4.29
N ARG A 107 -7.24 5.79 -3.92
CA ARG A 107 -7.66 4.38 -3.78
C ARG A 107 -8.93 4.15 -4.57
N PHE A 108 -9.02 2.98 -5.17
CA PHE A 108 -10.19 2.57 -5.94
C PHE A 108 -10.29 1.05 -5.95
N GLN A 109 -11.49 0.54 -6.23
CA GLN A 109 -11.71 -0.91 -6.31
C GLN A 109 -11.71 -1.38 -7.75
N LEU A 110 -11.08 -2.53 -7.97
CA LEU A 110 -11.12 -3.23 -9.25
C LEU A 110 -12.42 -4.03 -9.39
N PRO A 111 -12.79 -4.42 -10.61
CA PRO A 111 -13.94 -5.31 -10.80
C PRO A 111 -13.85 -6.62 -10.00
N SER A 112 -12.63 -7.07 -9.69
CA SER A 112 -12.38 -8.25 -8.87
C SER A 112 -12.69 -8.04 -7.38
N GLY A 113 -12.87 -6.80 -6.94
CA GLY A 113 -13.08 -6.44 -5.53
C GLY A 113 -11.81 -6.07 -4.78
N HIS A 114 -10.63 -6.24 -5.38
CA HIS A 114 -9.38 -5.82 -4.75
C HIS A 114 -9.24 -4.30 -4.79
N THR A 115 -8.61 -3.73 -3.76
CA THR A 115 -8.35 -2.29 -3.66
C THR A 115 -6.93 -2.00 -4.14
N PHE A 116 -6.82 -1.06 -5.08
CA PHE A 116 -5.54 -0.52 -5.53
C PHE A 116 -5.33 0.88 -4.95
N GLU A 117 -4.09 1.18 -4.67
CA GLU A 117 -3.66 2.52 -4.28
C GLU A 117 -2.59 3.05 -5.24
#